data_0e467e57fbaccb3e1864407636768417
#
_entry.id   0e467e57fbaccb3e1864407636768417
#
_cell.length_a   1.000
_cell.length_b   1.000
_cell.length_c   1.000
_cell.angle_alpha   90.00
_cell.angle_beta   90.00
_cell.angle_gamma   90.00
#
_symmetry.space_group_name_H-M   'P 1'
#
loop_
_entity.id
_entity.type
_entity.pdbx_description
1 polymer ?
#
loop_
_entity_poly.entity_id
_entity_poly.type
_entity_poly.pdbx_seq_one_letter_code
_entity_poly.pdbx_strand_id
1 'polypeptide(L)' 'MINFKIITCKTNKKHLNKRLDQVLVDLTNNMSRSQIKNLLVNGNIKKSNIELKNASYKVKEGEIFKIYLPLNSK' A
#
# COMPACT_ATOMS: atom_id res chain seq x y z
N MET A 1 -12.23 -9.27 -18.23
CA MET A 1 -12.48 -8.21 -17.22
C MET A 1 -11.58 -8.41 -16.01
N ILE A 2 -10.95 -7.36 -15.58
CA ILE A 2 -10.01 -7.45 -14.47
C ILE A 2 -10.70 -7.00 -13.20
N ASN A 3 -10.68 -7.86 -12.19
CA ASN A 3 -11.22 -7.52 -10.88
C ASN A 3 -10.10 -7.19 -9.93
N PHE A 4 -10.36 -6.30 -9.01
CA PHE A 4 -9.40 -5.92 -7.99
C PHE A 4 -10.01 -6.12 -6.62
N LYS A 5 -9.17 -6.58 -5.71
CA LYS A 5 -9.51 -6.55 -4.31
C LYS A 5 -8.91 -5.27 -3.73
N ILE A 6 -9.71 -4.47 -3.05
CA ILE A 6 -9.23 -3.22 -2.48
C ILE A 6 -8.97 -3.44 -1.01
N ILE A 7 -7.74 -3.22 -0.59
CA ILE A 7 -7.34 -3.32 0.80
C ILE A 7 -7.11 -1.91 1.30
N THR A 8 -7.83 -1.53 2.34
CA THR A 8 -7.69 -0.19 2.92
C THR A 8 -6.83 -0.29 4.18
N CYS A 9 -5.78 0.51 4.22
CA CYS A 9 -4.85 0.53 5.34
C CYS A 9 -4.83 1.93 5.94
N LYS A 10 -4.98 2.01 7.25
CA LYS A 10 -4.92 3.29 7.94
C LYS A 10 -3.73 3.27 8.90
N THR A 11 -2.90 4.29 8.80
CA THR A 11 -1.74 4.40 9.68
C THR A 11 -2.14 4.97 11.03
N ASN A 12 -1.33 4.68 12.03
CA ASN A 12 -1.55 5.26 13.34
C ASN A 12 -0.22 5.80 13.86
N LYS A 13 -0.24 6.21 15.13
CA LYS A 13 0.88 6.94 15.72
C LYS A 13 2.20 6.15 15.65
N LYS A 14 2.13 4.84 15.78
CA LYS A 14 3.36 4.04 15.77
C LYS A 14 3.99 3.91 14.39
N HIS A 15 3.28 4.31 13.34
CA HIS A 15 3.81 4.27 11.98
C HIS A 15 4.41 5.59 11.55
N LEU A 16 4.36 6.60 12.40
CA LEU A 16 4.83 7.94 12.06
C LEU A 16 6.28 7.92 11.60
N ASN A 17 6.54 8.54 10.45
CA ASN A 17 7.87 8.66 9.85
C ASN A 17 8.50 7.35 9.41
N LYS A 18 7.74 6.27 9.36
CA LYS A 18 8.24 5.02 8.82
C LYS A 18 8.03 4.96 7.32
N ARG A 19 8.83 4.11 6.66
CA ARG A 19 8.73 3.96 5.21
C ARG A 19 7.41 3.33 4.83
N LEU A 20 6.84 3.81 3.72
CA LEU A 20 5.55 3.31 3.23
C LEU A 20 5.57 1.81 2.99
N ASP A 21 6.61 1.29 2.33
CA ASP A 21 6.66 -0.13 2.04
C ASP A 21 6.66 -0.96 3.32
N GLN A 22 7.40 -0.54 4.33
CA GLN A 22 7.45 -1.24 5.60
C GLN A 22 6.10 -1.20 6.31
N VAL A 23 5.47 -0.03 6.30
CA VAL A 23 4.18 0.15 6.95
C VAL A 23 3.11 -0.72 6.30
N LEU A 24 3.09 -0.76 4.97
CA LEU A 24 2.09 -1.56 4.27
C LEU A 24 2.29 -3.06 4.50
N VAL A 25 3.53 -3.50 4.57
CA VAL A 25 3.81 -4.90 4.93
C VAL A 25 3.25 -5.20 6.33
N ASP A 26 3.49 -4.29 7.26
CA ASP A 26 3.01 -4.47 8.63
C ASP A 26 1.48 -4.50 8.72
N LEU A 27 0.83 -3.63 7.97
CA LEU A 27 -0.63 -3.50 8.05
C LEU A 27 -1.36 -4.61 7.30
N THR A 28 -0.75 -5.16 6.26
CA THR A 28 -1.41 -6.20 5.48
C THR A 28 -1.19 -7.61 6.02
N ASN A 29 -0.06 -7.84 6.66
CA ASN A 29 0.32 -9.13 7.24
C ASN A 29 0.48 -10.27 6.23
N ASN A 30 0.02 -10.11 5.02
CA ASN A 30 0.02 -11.17 4.02
C ASN A 30 0.94 -10.90 2.85
N MET A 31 1.53 -9.72 2.79
CA MET A 31 2.27 -9.32 1.61
C MET A 31 3.72 -9.06 1.96
N SER A 32 4.60 -9.46 1.06
CA SER A 32 6.02 -9.20 1.23
C SER A 32 6.37 -7.80 0.76
N ARG A 33 7.56 -7.33 1.12
CA ARG A 33 8.03 -6.03 0.65
C ARG A 33 8.15 -6.00 -0.87
N SER A 34 8.55 -7.12 -1.47
CA SER A 34 8.65 -7.20 -2.92
C SER A 34 7.30 -7.00 -3.58
N GLN A 35 6.27 -7.62 -3.02
CA GLN A 35 4.92 -7.44 -3.55
C GLN A 35 4.45 -5.99 -3.43
N ILE A 36 4.71 -5.38 -2.29
CA ILE A 36 4.33 -3.98 -2.07
C ILE A 36 5.07 -3.08 -3.06
N LYS A 37 6.37 -3.31 -3.26
CA LYS A 37 7.13 -2.50 -4.20
C LYS A 37 6.61 -2.64 -5.63
N ASN A 38 6.26 -3.86 -6.02
CA ASN A 38 5.70 -4.07 -7.35
C ASN A 38 4.37 -3.34 -7.52
N LEU A 39 3.53 -3.35 -6.50
CA LEU A 39 2.26 -2.65 -6.55
C LEU A 39 2.47 -1.15 -6.63
N LEU A 40 3.46 -0.62 -5.92
CA LEU A 40 3.76 0.79 -5.99
C LEU A 40 4.22 1.20 -7.39
N VAL A 41 5.11 0.41 -7.98
CA VAL A 41 5.62 0.70 -9.32
C VAL A 41 4.49 0.68 -10.34
N ASN A 42 3.54 -0.23 -10.17
CA ASN A 42 2.44 -0.37 -11.11
C ASN A 42 1.31 0.63 -10.88
N GLY A 43 1.44 1.50 -9.88
CA GLY A 43 0.41 2.49 -9.59
C GLY A 43 -0.82 1.91 -8.91
N ASN A 44 -0.67 0.77 -8.25
CA ASN A 44 -1.80 0.09 -7.61
C ASN A 44 -1.99 0.47 -6.15
N ILE A 45 -1.23 1.42 -5.65
CA ILE A 45 -1.38 1.90 -4.28
C ILE A 45 -1.63 3.39 -4.34
N LYS A 46 -2.73 3.82 -3.70
CA LYS A 46 -3.14 5.20 -3.75
C LYS A 46 -3.37 5.75 -2.36
N LYS A 47 -3.13 7.03 -2.22
CA LYS A 47 -3.47 7.79 -1.02
C LYS A 47 -4.34 8.96 -1.47
N SER A 48 -5.59 8.99 -1.02
CA SER A 48 -6.52 10.08 -1.40
C SER A 48 -6.59 10.27 -2.91
N ASN A 49 -6.72 9.18 -3.65
CA ASN A 49 -6.80 9.15 -5.11
C ASN A 49 -5.52 9.56 -5.83
N ILE A 50 -4.43 9.68 -5.11
CA ILE A 50 -3.13 9.99 -5.70
C ILE A 50 -2.28 8.73 -5.69
N GLU A 51 -1.78 8.36 -6.87
CA GLU A 51 -0.91 7.19 -6.96
C GLU A 51 0.41 7.46 -6.27
N LEU A 52 0.82 6.53 -5.44
CA LEU A 52 2.11 6.60 -4.77
C LEU A 52 3.03 5.57 -5.38
N LYS A 53 4.18 6.01 -5.82
CA LYS A 53 5.18 5.13 -6.42
C LYS A 53 6.47 5.08 -5.63
N ASN A 54 6.59 5.91 -4.61
CA ASN A 54 7.81 6.02 -3.83
C ASN A 54 7.72 5.17 -2.57
N ALA A 55 8.43 4.05 -2.56
CA ALA A 55 8.39 3.13 -1.43
C ALA A 55 8.99 3.72 -0.15
N SER A 56 9.84 4.72 -0.28
CA SER A 56 10.46 5.33 0.89
C SER A 56 9.70 6.54 1.42
N TYR A 57 8.49 6.78 0.91
CA TYR A 57 7.66 7.85 1.44
C TYR A 57 7.47 7.66 2.96
N LYS A 58 7.64 8.73 3.71
CA LYS A 58 7.48 8.69 5.16
C LYS A 58 6.03 8.94 5.51
N VAL A 59 5.38 7.95 6.09
CA VAL A 59 3.95 8.07 6.39
C VAL A 59 3.72 8.95 7.61
N LYS A 60 2.52 9.47 7.70
CA LYS A 60 2.06 10.27 8.83
C LYS A 60 0.92 9.55 9.51
N GLU A 61 0.62 9.99 10.71
CA GLU A 61 -0.50 9.41 11.46
C GLU A 61 -1.83 9.70 10.76
N GLY A 62 -2.68 8.68 10.69
CA GLY A 62 -4.04 8.88 10.19
C GLY A 62 -4.17 8.91 8.68
N GLU A 63 -3.13 8.52 7.96
CA GLU A 63 -3.21 8.44 6.50
C GLU A 63 -3.88 7.15 6.08
N ILE A 64 -4.67 7.22 5.02
CA ILE A 64 -5.39 6.06 4.50
C ILE A 64 -4.83 5.73 3.12
N PHE A 65 -4.39 4.49 2.98
CA PHE A 65 -3.85 3.99 1.72
C PHE A 65 -4.75 2.89 1.20
N LYS A 66 -5.00 2.89 -0.10
CA LYS A 66 -5.76 1.83 -0.75
C LYS A 66 -4.86 1.04 -1.67
N ILE A 67 -4.87 -0.26 -1.49
CA ILE A 67 -4.10 -1.17 -2.32
C ILE A 67 -5.05 -1.88 -3.26
N TYR A 68 -4.83 -1.71 -4.55
CA TYR A 68 -5.64 -2.35 -5.58
C TYR A 68 -4.94 -3.62 -6.01
N LEU A 69 -5.36 -4.73 -5.45
CA LEU A 69 -4.72 -6.01 -5.68
C LEU A 69 -5.45 -6.76 -6.78
N PRO A 70 -4.80 -7.00 -7.92
CA PRO A 70 -5.47 -7.70 -9.01
C PRO A 70 -5.85 -9.12 -8.59
N LEU A 71 -7.07 -9.49 -8.84
CA LEU A 71 -7.51 -10.85 -8.62
C LEU A 71 -7.25 -11.61 -9.90
N ASN A 72 -6.14 -12.29 -9.92
CA ASN A 72 -5.75 -13.00 -11.10
C ASN A 72 -6.10 -14.46 -10.93
N SER A 73 -7.03 -14.91 -11.70
CA SER A 73 -7.51 -16.27 -11.60
C SER A 73 -6.68 -17.15 -12.47
N LYS A 74 -5.63 -17.14 -12.68
CA LYS A 74 -4.90 -18.05 -13.51
C LYS A 74 -5.48 -19.44 -13.58
#